data_de28e2697c651363b801719e1e37e2dc
#
_entry.id   de28e2697c651363b801719e1e37e2dc
#
_cell.length_a   1.000
_cell.length_b   1.000
_cell.length_c   1.000
_cell.angle_alpha   90.00
_cell.angle_beta   90.00
_cell.angle_gamma   90.00
#
_symmetry.space_group_name_H-M   'P 1'
#
loop_
_entity.id
_entity.type
_entity.pdbx_description
1 polymer ?
#
loop_
_entity_poly.entity_id
_entity_poly.type
_entity_poly.pdbx_seq_one_letter_code
_entity_poly.pdbx_strand_id
1 'polypeptide(L)'
;MTTFTTPTRHTDRVAGLHYAEAPVRQRAVLTCGSWRRVTRRIVCGLTCALTVSSLLMPSVSFAAEWVKVDGSTYTAGATAGDGSTWAWDGADNMTLNGYNGGGIAAGGKLNVSYEGNNTVANDEGNSISVENVTSEGAELNISGTGTLTATAEGDALYSAGDMTISGTGAVNVTGDANGIYADNDLSINTSGTVTANGTHAEGIRAGGDITVTGGGTVDTRSEQDCGIVAEETLTVSNSTLTAQGFGIGIYAFDGLTIDAATVRAYAYPAREDSPTAIYTDEGDITIKNGSLVHAYAEGENAAGISSYNIYPGGSGGRIFISDSTVEAIAHYINRDNGNQPLPPICYSDFVVVEPDATARTFGIFALTEDGLTPATISITRSHVTAEGNTAAILAVVNSADGSISGTIDIVDSIIETPDGGRICDVHFVDNETDDILHQRGQTIGTASDVITDLYSDAIAKRAVIVPVDTPPAKPESKPKVTTAAATIKHVNAKDTLA
;
A
#
# COMPACT_ATOMS: atom_id res chain seq x y z
N MET A 1 -52.09 20.66 33.91
CA MET A 1 -51.22 19.48 33.63
C MET A 1 -51.64 18.92 32.30
N THR A 2 -50.98 19.33 31.23
CA THR A 2 -51.26 18.95 29.88
C THR A 2 -49.95 18.43 29.28
N THR A 3 -49.88 17.13 29.13
CA THR A 3 -48.75 16.39 28.53
C THR A 3 -48.82 16.56 27.02
N PHE A 4 -47.80 17.17 26.43
CA PHE A 4 -47.56 17.17 24.98
C PHE A 4 -46.73 15.94 24.62
N THR A 5 -47.31 15.05 23.87
CA THR A 5 -46.63 13.95 23.17
C THR A 5 -46.12 14.47 21.82
N THR A 6 -44.83 14.45 21.62
CA THR A 6 -44.18 14.74 20.35
C THR A 6 -44.29 13.51 19.43
N PRO A 7 -44.67 13.63 18.16
CA PRO A 7 -44.66 12.54 17.21
C PRO A 7 -43.22 12.27 16.73
N THR A 8 -42.77 11.03 16.90
CA THR A 8 -41.57 10.50 16.24
C THR A 8 -41.79 10.49 14.73
N ARG A 9 -41.00 11.27 14.00
CA ARG A 9 -40.89 11.13 12.55
C ARG A 9 -39.95 9.95 12.26
N HIS A 10 -40.49 8.89 11.70
CA HIS A 10 -39.76 7.94 10.89
C HIS A 10 -39.35 8.68 9.60
N THR A 11 -38.09 8.95 9.46
CA THR A 11 -37.50 9.33 8.17
C THR A 11 -36.86 8.06 7.63
N ASP A 12 -37.55 7.41 6.69
CA ASP A 12 -36.93 6.43 5.80
C ASP A 12 -35.87 7.18 4.97
N ARG A 13 -34.58 6.99 5.30
CA ARG A 13 -33.45 7.47 4.52
C ARG A 13 -33.24 6.50 3.35
N VAL A 14 -33.66 6.89 2.17
CA VAL A 14 -33.15 6.34 0.93
C VAL A 14 -31.75 6.92 0.73
N ALA A 15 -30.72 6.10 0.92
CA ALA A 15 -29.34 6.55 0.89
C ALA A 15 -28.88 6.77 -0.56
N GLY A 16 -28.68 8.00 -0.98
CA GLY A 16 -27.88 8.35 -2.15
C GLY A 16 -26.41 7.91 -1.96
N LEU A 17 -25.63 7.87 -3.03
CA LEU A 17 -24.19 7.57 -3.02
C LEU A 17 -23.40 8.71 -2.33
N HIS A 18 -23.71 9.01 -1.08
CA HIS A 18 -22.74 9.66 -0.25
C HIS A 18 -21.73 8.59 0.15
N TYR A 19 -20.58 8.56 -0.51
CA TYR A 19 -19.40 8.14 0.19
C TYR A 19 -19.38 8.99 1.44
N ALA A 20 -19.60 8.33 2.59
CA ALA A 20 -19.47 8.97 3.87
C ALA A 20 -18.22 9.85 3.79
N GLU A 21 -18.35 11.08 4.23
CA GLU A 21 -17.19 11.94 4.45
C GLU A 21 -16.06 11.07 4.95
N ALA A 22 -14.91 11.15 4.27
CA ALA A 22 -13.71 10.42 4.67
C ALA A 22 -13.59 10.50 6.19
N PRO A 23 -13.27 9.40 6.87
CA PRO A 23 -13.29 9.38 8.33
C PRO A 23 -12.52 10.57 8.88
N VAL A 24 -12.98 11.13 9.98
CA VAL A 24 -12.41 12.36 10.59
C VAL A 24 -10.88 12.30 10.71
N ARG A 25 -10.31 11.09 10.81
CA ARG A 25 -8.86 10.84 10.82
C ARG A 25 -8.20 10.99 9.44
N GLN A 26 -8.83 10.55 8.36
CA GLN A 26 -8.32 10.82 6.99
C GLN A 26 -8.36 12.32 6.68
N ARG A 27 -9.36 13.08 7.21
CA ARG A 27 -9.33 14.54 7.12
C ARG A 27 -8.18 15.19 7.90
N ALA A 28 -7.74 14.61 9.02
CA ALA A 28 -6.59 15.12 9.78
C ALA A 28 -5.26 14.83 9.04
N VAL A 29 -5.13 13.67 8.39
CA VAL A 29 -3.99 13.32 7.51
C VAL A 29 -4.00 14.20 6.26
N LEU A 30 -5.16 14.41 5.63
CA LEU A 30 -5.32 15.30 4.48
C LEU A 30 -4.95 16.77 4.80
N THR A 31 -5.24 17.26 6.01
CA THR A 31 -4.91 18.66 6.36
C THR A 31 -3.42 18.88 6.61
N CYS A 32 -2.69 17.90 7.14
CA CYS A 32 -1.26 18.06 7.40
C CYS A 32 -0.40 17.83 6.13
N GLY A 33 -0.70 16.79 5.35
CA GLY A 33 0.00 16.49 4.10
C GLY A 33 -0.30 17.48 2.97
N SER A 34 -1.58 17.91 2.83
CA SER A 34 -1.99 18.82 1.76
C SER A 34 -1.34 20.21 1.88
N TRP A 35 -1.15 20.75 3.10
CA TRP A 35 -0.47 22.05 3.29
C TRP A 35 1.01 22.00 2.89
N ARG A 36 1.71 20.93 3.23
CA ARG A 36 3.13 20.75 2.81
C ARG A 36 3.24 20.61 1.29
N ARG A 37 2.30 19.96 0.61
CA ARG A 37 2.31 19.77 -0.86
C ARG A 37 1.94 21.03 -1.62
N VAL A 38 0.94 21.75 -1.18
CA VAL A 38 0.62 23.07 -1.78
C VAL A 38 1.85 23.96 -1.70
N THR A 39 2.57 23.96 -0.59
CA THR A 39 3.80 24.72 -0.42
C THR A 39 4.93 24.20 -1.34
N ARG A 40 5.12 22.88 -1.48
CA ARG A 40 6.12 22.29 -2.41
C ARG A 40 5.76 22.58 -3.88
N ARG A 41 4.51 22.39 -4.30
CA ARG A 41 4.08 22.68 -5.69
C ARG A 41 4.15 24.17 -6.04
N ILE A 42 3.82 25.06 -5.11
CA ILE A 42 3.98 26.52 -5.30
C ILE A 42 5.46 26.90 -5.36
N VAL A 43 6.33 26.31 -4.55
CA VAL A 43 7.76 26.55 -4.58
C VAL A 43 8.38 25.99 -5.86
N CYS A 44 8.01 24.77 -6.31
CA CYS A 44 8.45 24.23 -7.61
C CYS A 44 7.95 25.06 -8.79
N GLY A 45 6.69 25.53 -8.77
CA GLY A 45 6.14 26.35 -9.86
C GLY A 45 6.79 27.74 -9.96
N LEU A 46 7.21 28.35 -8.85
CA LEU A 46 7.91 29.64 -8.85
C LEU A 46 9.41 29.54 -9.12
N THR A 47 10.05 28.42 -8.75
CA THR A 47 11.49 28.22 -8.95
C THR A 47 11.84 27.81 -10.40
N CYS A 48 10.93 27.17 -11.15
CA CYS A 48 11.16 26.89 -12.57
C CYS A 48 11.30 28.15 -13.45
N ALA A 49 10.90 29.34 -12.99
CA ALA A 49 11.02 30.59 -13.75
C ALA A 49 12.34 31.34 -13.47
N LEU A 50 13.19 30.93 -12.54
CA LEU A 50 14.33 31.71 -12.05
C LEU A 50 15.65 30.96 -11.88
N THR A 51 15.82 29.73 -12.38
CA THR A 51 17.10 29.03 -12.24
C THR A 51 17.59 28.34 -13.50
N VAL A 52 18.28 29.09 -14.29
CA VAL A 52 19.45 28.57 -14.99
C VAL A 52 20.65 28.89 -14.10
N SER A 53 21.16 27.89 -13.40
CA SER A 53 22.38 27.81 -12.60
C SER A 53 22.20 27.60 -11.08
N SER A 54 21.42 26.63 -10.67
CA SER A 54 21.79 25.94 -9.41
C SER A 54 22.65 24.75 -9.80
N LEU A 55 23.94 24.85 -9.49
CA LEU A 55 24.81 23.69 -9.36
C LEU A 55 24.00 22.60 -8.63
N LEU A 56 23.96 21.40 -9.23
CA LEU A 56 23.70 20.17 -8.52
C LEU A 56 24.77 20.07 -7.41
N MET A 57 24.53 20.71 -6.28
CA MET A 57 25.26 20.32 -5.08
C MET A 57 24.70 18.95 -4.74
N PRO A 58 25.54 17.90 -4.67
CA PRO A 58 25.11 16.66 -4.06
C PRO A 58 24.57 17.03 -2.68
N SER A 59 23.45 16.47 -2.28
CA SER A 59 22.94 16.56 -0.92
C SER A 59 24.09 16.07 -0.03
N VAL A 60 24.73 16.99 0.68
CA VAL A 60 25.78 16.62 1.62
C VAL A 60 25.04 16.08 2.84
N SER A 61 24.87 14.76 2.87
CA SER A 61 24.41 14.08 4.08
C SER A 61 25.51 14.20 5.12
N PHE A 62 25.25 14.90 6.22
CA PHE A 62 26.22 15.01 7.30
C PHE A 62 26.19 13.72 8.12
N ALA A 63 27.39 13.22 8.43
CA ALA A 63 27.60 12.16 9.40
C ALA A 63 26.93 12.49 10.73
N ALA A 64 26.58 11.47 11.53
CA ALA A 64 25.97 11.68 12.82
C ALA A 64 26.80 12.60 13.70
N GLU A 65 26.26 13.71 14.17
CA GLU A 65 26.94 14.63 15.08
C GLU A 65 27.06 14.01 16.48
N TRP A 66 26.15 13.14 16.83
CA TRP A 66 26.12 12.39 18.07
C TRP A 66 25.33 11.10 17.91
N VAL A 67 25.66 10.12 18.75
CA VAL A 67 24.90 8.90 18.91
C VAL A 67 24.59 8.70 20.40
N LYS A 68 23.39 8.31 20.72
CA LYS A 68 22.95 7.90 22.05
C LYS A 68 22.67 6.41 22.03
N VAL A 69 23.32 5.65 22.89
CA VAL A 69 23.12 4.21 23.03
C VAL A 69 22.85 3.90 24.50
N ASP A 70 21.74 3.24 24.79
CA ASP A 70 21.33 2.87 26.14
C ASP A 70 21.43 4.05 27.14
N GLY A 71 20.88 5.20 26.73
CA GLY A 71 20.90 6.45 27.51
C GLY A 71 22.20 7.24 27.51
N SER A 72 23.32 6.69 27.08
CA SER A 72 24.64 7.35 27.05
C SER A 72 24.88 8.04 25.71
N THR A 73 25.28 9.33 25.74
CA THR A 73 25.53 10.11 24.52
C THR A 73 27.03 10.18 24.18
N TYR A 74 27.37 9.96 22.94
CA TYR A 74 28.70 10.02 22.34
C TYR A 74 28.70 11.06 21.22
N THR A 75 29.74 11.90 21.16
CA THR A 75 29.84 12.97 20.15
C THR A 75 30.75 12.56 19.00
N ALA A 76 30.54 13.12 17.83
CA ALA A 76 31.31 12.88 16.63
C ALA A 76 32.82 13.09 16.82
N GLY A 77 33.62 12.36 16.07
CA GLY A 77 35.07 12.37 16.10
C GLY A 77 35.70 11.42 17.11
N ALA A 78 34.92 10.76 17.97
CA ALA A 78 35.43 9.74 18.90
C ALA A 78 34.69 8.43 18.67
N THR A 79 35.45 7.33 18.48
CA THR A 79 34.86 5.99 18.42
C THR A 79 34.23 5.60 19.76
N ALA A 80 33.12 4.90 19.73
CA ALA A 80 32.43 4.38 20.92
C ALA A 80 32.04 2.92 20.73
N GLY A 81 31.78 2.21 21.82
CA GLY A 81 31.35 0.82 21.81
C GLY A 81 31.57 0.15 23.15
N ASP A 82 31.01 -1.02 23.33
CA ASP A 82 31.21 -1.90 24.49
C ASP A 82 32.38 -2.89 24.28
N GLY A 83 33.01 -2.85 23.09
CA GLY A 83 34.10 -3.71 22.69
C GLY A 83 33.67 -5.13 22.24
N SER A 84 32.37 -5.45 22.23
CA SER A 84 31.90 -6.79 21.93
C SER A 84 30.58 -6.83 21.10
N THR A 85 29.53 -6.10 21.53
CA THR A 85 28.20 -6.24 20.94
C THR A 85 27.79 -5.07 20.05
N TRP A 86 28.42 -3.91 20.23
CA TRP A 86 28.22 -2.76 19.36
C TRP A 86 29.47 -1.88 19.26
N ALA A 87 29.60 -1.18 18.14
CA ALA A 87 30.65 -0.20 17.94
C ALA A 87 30.14 0.92 17.00
N TRP A 88 30.57 2.16 17.27
CA TRP A 88 30.36 3.34 16.42
C TRP A 88 31.72 3.94 16.05
N ASP A 89 31.88 4.28 14.78
CA ASP A 89 33.17 4.79 14.26
C ASP A 89 33.44 6.29 14.59
N GLY A 90 32.47 6.93 15.23
CA GLY A 90 32.57 8.38 15.55
C GLY A 90 32.09 9.27 14.39
N ALA A 91 31.48 8.69 13.36
CA ALA A 91 30.90 9.37 12.21
C ALA A 91 29.50 8.83 11.93
N ASP A 92 29.30 8.05 10.89
CA ASP A 92 27.98 7.58 10.46
C ASP A 92 27.79 6.07 10.53
N ASN A 93 28.82 5.27 10.88
CA ASN A 93 28.69 3.82 10.87
C ASN A 93 28.64 3.22 12.26
N MET A 94 27.58 2.45 12.49
CA MET A 94 27.37 1.63 13.68
C MET A 94 27.30 0.16 13.31
N THR A 95 27.95 -0.69 14.10
CA THR A 95 27.86 -2.15 13.97
C THR A 95 27.20 -2.75 15.20
N LEU A 96 26.31 -3.71 15.00
CA LEU A 96 25.65 -4.51 16.05
C LEU A 96 25.96 -5.99 15.83
N ASN A 97 26.42 -6.67 16.86
CA ASN A 97 26.66 -8.11 16.82
C ASN A 97 26.35 -8.76 18.19
N GLY A 98 25.11 -9.21 18.34
CA GLY A 98 24.62 -9.71 19.62
C GLY A 98 24.25 -8.59 20.61
N TYR A 99 23.95 -7.39 20.15
CA TYR A 99 23.48 -6.30 20.98
C TYR A 99 22.13 -6.66 21.63
N ASN A 100 22.04 -6.43 22.94
CA ASN A 100 20.81 -6.59 23.71
C ASN A 100 20.74 -5.46 24.72
N GLY A 101 20.11 -4.36 24.37
CA GLY A 101 20.13 -3.14 25.18
C GLY A 101 19.03 -2.16 24.84
N GLY A 102 19.16 -0.96 25.39
CA GLY A 102 18.23 0.15 25.23
C GLY A 102 18.27 0.80 23.85
N GLY A 103 17.51 1.87 23.70
CA GLY A 103 17.36 2.58 22.45
C GLY A 103 18.64 3.15 21.87
N ILE A 104 18.67 3.27 20.55
CA ILE A 104 19.75 3.88 19.76
C ILE A 104 19.18 5.12 19.05
N ALA A 105 19.73 6.29 19.32
CA ALA A 105 19.33 7.52 18.64
C ALA A 105 20.57 8.22 18.07
N ALA A 106 20.41 8.91 16.95
CA ALA A 106 21.48 9.70 16.34
C ALA A 106 20.96 11.03 15.81
N GLY A 107 21.83 12.02 15.75
CA GLY A 107 21.55 13.28 15.07
C GLY A 107 22.28 13.33 13.74
N GLY A 108 21.57 13.37 12.62
CA GLY A 108 22.11 13.38 11.26
C GLY A 108 21.96 12.04 10.54
N LYS A 109 23.04 11.53 9.91
CA LYS A 109 23.01 10.24 9.20
C LYS A 109 23.52 9.11 10.07
N LEU A 110 22.84 7.96 10.06
CA LEU A 110 23.31 6.74 10.73
C LEU A 110 23.16 5.51 9.82
N ASN A 111 24.25 4.79 9.62
CA ASN A 111 24.28 3.48 8.96
C ASN A 111 24.44 2.41 10.03
N VAL A 112 23.41 1.61 10.25
CA VAL A 112 23.44 0.49 11.19
C VAL A 112 23.65 -0.81 10.41
N SER A 113 24.80 -1.45 10.63
CA SER A 113 25.05 -2.80 10.13
C SER A 113 24.92 -3.81 11.26
N TYR A 114 24.22 -4.94 11.00
CA TYR A 114 23.97 -5.93 12.05
C TYR A 114 24.32 -7.35 11.59
N GLU A 115 24.92 -8.11 12.51
CA GLU A 115 25.19 -9.54 12.40
C GLU A 115 24.70 -10.25 13.67
N GLY A 116 24.48 -11.55 13.60
CA GLY A 116 23.97 -12.30 14.75
C GLY A 116 22.54 -11.88 15.14
N ASN A 117 22.20 -12.06 16.42
CA ASN A 117 20.88 -11.70 16.96
C ASN A 117 21.00 -10.43 17.79
N ASN A 118 20.32 -9.37 17.38
CA ASN A 118 20.32 -8.09 18.04
C ASN A 118 18.93 -7.73 18.52
N THR A 119 18.85 -7.19 19.74
CA THR A 119 17.61 -6.68 20.34
C THR A 119 17.83 -5.26 20.81
N VAL A 120 16.99 -4.35 20.34
CA VAL A 120 16.94 -2.95 20.76
C VAL A 120 15.56 -2.70 21.36
N ALA A 121 15.49 -2.37 22.64
CA ALA A 121 14.21 -2.11 23.32
C ALA A 121 14.22 -0.72 23.95
N ASN A 122 13.18 0.07 23.70
CA ASN A 122 13.03 1.38 24.32
C ASN A 122 11.60 1.59 24.83
N ASP A 123 11.44 1.59 26.12
CA ASP A 123 10.16 1.75 26.80
C ASP A 123 9.75 3.22 27.00
N GLU A 124 10.55 4.18 26.52
CA GLU A 124 10.31 5.63 26.69
C GLU A 124 10.38 6.42 25.36
N GLY A 125 10.30 5.76 24.20
CA GLY A 125 10.39 6.44 22.89
C GLY A 125 10.72 5.48 21.75
N ASN A 126 11.41 5.99 20.72
CA ASN A 126 11.77 5.20 19.55
C ASN A 126 12.94 4.25 19.85
N SER A 127 12.92 3.04 19.26
CA SER A 127 13.99 2.06 19.45
C SER A 127 15.27 2.44 18.70
N ILE A 128 15.17 2.61 17.38
CA ILE A 128 16.29 3.13 16.57
C ILE A 128 15.78 4.37 15.86
N SER A 129 16.39 5.53 16.12
CA SER A 129 15.93 6.79 15.57
C SER A 129 17.06 7.67 15.04
N VAL A 130 16.75 8.44 14.01
CA VAL A 130 17.60 9.51 13.51
C VAL A 130 16.81 10.81 13.46
N GLU A 131 17.36 11.86 14.08
CA GLU A 131 16.75 13.18 14.21
C GLU A 131 17.47 14.19 13.31
N ASN A 132 16.73 15.21 12.84
CA ASN A 132 17.32 16.35 12.16
C ASN A 132 18.12 17.21 13.16
N VAL A 133 19.42 17.40 12.92
CA VAL A 133 20.29 18.31 13.70
C VAL A 133 20.44 19.65 13.01
N THR A 134 20.27 19.69 11.69
CA THR A 134 20.32 20.90 10.88
C THR A 134 19.16 20.89 9.88
N SER A 135 19.01 21.94 9.07
CA SER A 135 18.01 21.98 7.97
C SER A 135 18.29 20.98 6.83
N GLU A 136 19.31 20.16 6.93
CA GLU A 136 19.71 19.19 5.93
C GLU A 136 19.63 17.77 6.51
N GLY A 137 18.73 17.02 5.98
CA GLY A 137 18.26 15.65 6.07
C GLY A 137 18.92 14.66 7.04
N ALA A 138 18.13 14.16 7.96
CA ALA A 138 18.40 12.87 8.61
C ALA A 138 18.30 11.72 7.60
N GLU A 139 19.09 10.67 7.79
CA GLU A 139 19.05 9.46 6.97
C GLU A 139 19.38 8.23 7.83
N LEU A 140 18.49 7.25 7.86
CA LEU A 140 18.70 5.99 8.56
C LEU A 140 18.86 4.85 7.57
N ASN A 141 20.04 4.22 7.56
CA ASN A 141 20.31 3.03 6.76
C ASN A 141 20.52 1.82 7.65
N ILE A 142 19.73 0.78 7.43
CA ILE A 142 19.79 -0.48 8.17
C ILE A 142 20.15 -1.60 7.20
N SER A 143 21.21 -2.35 7.48
CA SER A 143 21.62 -3.48 6.65
C SER A 143 22.27 -4.59 7.47
N GLY A 144 22.06 -5.84 7.06
CA GLY A 144 22.72 -6.95 7.77
C GLY A 144 22.36 -8.33 7.25
N THR A 145 22.92 -9.32 7.92
CA THR A 145 22.75 -10.75 7.59
C THR A 145 22.15 -11.56 8.75
N GLY A 146 22.07 -10.98 9.93
CA GLY A 146 21.53 -11.61 11.14
C GLY A 146 20.06 -11.29 11.36
N THR A 147 19.70 -11.12 12.63
CA THR A 147 18.35 -10.68 13.05
C THR A 147 18.48 -9.39 13.84
N LEU A 148 17.68 -8.39 13.47
CA LEU A 148 17.45 -7.18 14.25
C LEU A 148 16.01 -7.19 14.75
N THR A 149 15.83 -7.21 16.07
CA THR A 149 14.53 -7.06 16.73
C THR A 149 14.50 -5.70 17.43
N ALA A 150 13.53 -4.86 17.11
CA ALA A 150 13.36 -3.55 17.75
C ALA A 150 11.94 -3.41 18.31
N THR A 151 11.82 -2.98 19.59
CA THR A 151 10.55 -2.73 20.25
C THR A 151 10.54 -1.36 20.90
N ALA A 152 9.45 -0.61 20.78
CA ALA A 152 9.36 0.77 21.24
C ALA A 152 7.98 1.13 21.77
N GLU A 153 7.92 2.06 22.75
CA GLU A 153 6.69 2.78 23.11
C GLU A 153 6.34 3.86 22.04
N GLY A 154 7.33 4.35 21.30
CA GLY A 154 7.17 5.18 20.11
C GLY A 154 7.20 4.36 18.82
N ASP A 155 7.88 4.90 17.79
CA ASP A 155 8.17 4.17 16.55
C ASP A 155 9.34 3.21 16.77
N ALA A 156 9.23 1.97 16.26
CA ALA A 156 10.35 1.05 16.44
C ALA A 156 11.55 1.46 15.59
N LEU A 157 11.34 1.85 14.33
CA LEU A 157 12.34 2.54 13.51
C LEU A 157 11.80 3.90 13.08
N TYR A 158 12.57 4.95 13.31
CA TYR A 158 12.22 6.32 12.92
C TYR A 158 13.36 7.02 12.20
N SER A 159 13.05 7.70 11.10
CA SER A 159 13.93 8.65 10.45
C SER A 159 13.21 9.97 10.20
N ALA A 160 13.76 11.08 10.68
CA ALA A 160 13.29 12.42 10.34
C ALA A 160 13.63 12.84 8.89
N GLY A 161 14.05 11.90 8.06
CA GLY A 161 14.33 12.03 6.64
C GLY A 161 14.13 10.70 5.93
N ASP A 162 15.05 10.37 5.03
CA ASP A 162 14.97 9.12 4.28
C ASP A 162 15.34 7.91 5.14
N MET A 163 14.80 6.75 4.80
CA MET A 163 15.18 5.48 5.41
C MET A 163 15.43 4.41 4.35
N THR A 164 16.51 3.63 4.56
CA THR A 164 16.80 2.46 3.73
C THR A 164 16.95 1.21 4.59
N ILE A 165 16.27 0.14 4.23
CA ILE A 165 16.43 -1.19 4.82
C ILE A 165 16.90 -2.15 3.74
N SER A 166 18.06 -2.82 3.96
CA SER A 166 18.69 -3.69 2.97
C SER A 166 19.35 -4.91 3.58
N GLY A 167 19.94 -5.77 2.72
CA GLY A 167 20.65 -6.97 3.16
C GLY A 167 19.85 -8.25 3.00
N THR A 168 20.28 -9.29 3.71
CA THR A 168 19.69 -10.65 3.62
C THR A 168 19.14 -11.15 4.96
N GLY A 169 19.31 -10.35 6.01
CA GLY A 169 18.87 -10.67 7.36
C GLY A 169 17.39 -10.42 7.59
N ALA A 170 16.97 -10.64 8.84
CA ALA A 170 15.61 -10.36 9.30
C ALA A 170 15.57 -9.06 10.11
N VAL A 171 14.58 -8.21 9.83
CA VAL A 171 14.26 -7.02 10.60
C VAL A 171 12.84 -7.20 11.16
N ASN A 172 12.71 -7.34 12.48
CA ASN A 172 11.44 -7.55 13.16
C ASN A 172 11.19 -6.39 14.11
N VAL A 173 10.22 -5.55 13.81
CA VAL A 173 10.00 -4.32 14.56
C VAL A 173 8.55 -4.18 15.02
N THR A 174 8.39 -3.67 16.24
CA THR A 174 7.08 -3.41 16.83
C THR A 174 7.13 -2.09 17.58
N GLY A 175 6.34 -1.12 17.14
CA GLY A 175 6.13 0.16 17.81
C GLY A 175 4.73 0.22 18.44
N ASP A 176 4.61 0.91 19.57
CA ASP A 176 3.30 1.27 20.08
C ASP A 176 2.65 2.34 19.18
N ALA A 177 3.47 3.21 18.57
CA ALA A 177 3.08 4.03 17.42
C ALA A 177 3.28 3.23 16.12
N ASN A 178 4.23 3.61 15.26
CA ASN A 178 4.50 2.91 14.00
C ASN A 178 5.54 1.79 14.19
N GLY A 179 5.44 0.75 13.38
CA GLY A 179 6.54 -0.20 13.24
C GLY A 179 7.76 0.46 12.58
N ILE A 180 7.55 1.12 11.43
CA ILE A 180 8.57 1.86 10.67
C ILE A 180 7.97 3.20 10.25
N TYR A 181 8.68 4.29 10.52
CA TYR A 181 8.29 5.63 10.06
C TYR A 181 9.47 6.42 9.47
N ALA A 182 9.34 6.87 8.24
CA ALA A 182 10.23 7.81 7.58
C ALA A 182 9.49 9.11 7.25
N ASP A 183 10.03 10.26 7.66
CA ASP A 183 9.42 11.57 7.34
C ASP A 183 9.44 11.88 5.83
N ASN A 184 10.39 11.29 5.08
CA ASN A 184 10.50 11.38 3.62
C ASN A 184 10.33 9.99 2.98
N ASP A 185 11.30 9.58 2.15
CA ASP A 185 11.22 8.35 1.37
C ASP A 185 11.69 7.11 2.16
N LEU A 186 11.02 5.98 1.94
CA LEU A 186 11.41 4.68 2.48
C LEU A 186 11.77 3.71 1.36
N SER A 187 12.99 3.19 1.37
CA SER A 187 13.45 2.13 0.48
C SER A 187 13.66 0.83 1.25
N ILE A 188 12.91 -0.21 0.91
CA ILE A 188 13.12 -1.58 1.41
C ILE A 188 13.65 -2.42 0.24
N ASN A 189 14.99 -2.55 0.16
CA ASN A 189 15.66 -3.32 -0.87
C ASN A 189 16.38 -4.52 -0.24
N THR A 190 15.63 -5.54 0.09
CA THR A 190 16.12 -6.71 0.81
C THR A 190 15.80 -8.01 0.09
N SER A 191 16.64 -9.02 0.26
CA SER A 191 16.29 -10.42 -0.05
C SER A 191 15.95 -11.23 1.22
N GLY A 192 15.97 -10.59 2.39
CA GLY A 192 15.55 -11.14 3.68
C GLY A 192 14.09 -10.88 3.98
N THR A 193 13.78 -10.74 5.26
CA THR A 193 12.42 -10.49 5.75
C THR A 193 12.37 -9.20 6.56
N VAL A 194 11.34 -8.39 6.33
CA VAL A 194 10.99 -7.24 7.17
C VAL A 194 9.60 -7.49 7.74
N THR A 195 9.47 -7.53 9.05
CA THR A 195 8.18 -7.58 9.75
C THR A 195 8.01 -6.30 10.55
N ALA A 196 6.96 -5.54 10.28
CA ALA A 196 6.70 -4.26 10.91
C ALA A 196 5.29 -4.18 11.47
N ASN A 197 5.18 -3.99 12.79
CA ASN A 197 3.90 -3.89 13.48
C ASN A 197 3.76 -2.52 14.16
N GLY A 198 2.64 -1.85 13.91
CA GLY A 198 2.18 -0.69 14.67
C GLY A 198 0.98 -1.06 15.52
N THR A 199 0.96 -0.66 16.79
CA THR A 199 -0.17 -0.97 17.67
C THR A 199 -1.27 0.09 17.58
N HIS A 200 -0.91 1.37 17.61
CA HIS A 200 -1.86 2.49 17.59
C HIS A 200 -1.78 3.34 16.31
N ALA A 201 -0.77 3.12 15.48
CA ALA A 201 -0.59 3.77 14.20
C ALA A 201 -0.22 2.74 13.13
N GLU A 202 0.39 3.16 12.04
CA GLU A 202 0.65 2.32 10.88
C GLU A 202 1.72 1.25 11.14
N GLY A 203 1.61 0.13 10.45
CA GLY A 203 2.72 -0.84 10.45
C GLY A 203 3.97 -0.25 9.78
N ILE A 204 3.78 0.37 8.60
CA ILE A 204 4.82 1.13 7.88
C ILE A 204 4.22 2.43 7.37
N ARG A 205 4.95 3.55 7.55
CA ARG A 205 4.59 4.85 7.00
C ARG A 205 5.78 5.56 6.40
N ALA A 206 5.58 6.25 5.27
CA ALA A 206 6.51 7.24 4.74
C ALA A 206 5.77 8.53 4.34
N GLY A 207 6.36 9.67 4.64
CA GLY A 207 5.86 10.98 4.21
C GLY A 207 6.15 11.29 2.74
N GLY A 208 6.90 10.45 2.05
CA GLY A 208 7.19 10.47 0.62
C GLY A 208 6.88 9.13 -0.03
N ASP A 209 7.75 8.70 -0.93
CA ASP A 209 7.64 7.44 -1.66
C ASP A 209 8.01 6.23 -0.79
N ILE A 210 7.34 5.11 -1.04
CA ILE A 210 7.77 3.80 -0.53
C ILE A 210 8.16 2.91 -1.71
N THR A 211 9.36 2.33 -1.67
CA THR A 211 9.83 1.36 -2.65
C THR A 211 10.17 0.03 -1.97
N VAL A 212 9.55 -1.06 -2.41
CA VAL A 212 9.81 -2.43 -1.94
C VAL A 212 10.38 -3.26 -3.08
N THR A 213 11.64 -3.69 -2.94
CA THR A 213 12.41 -4.41 -3.98
C THR A 213 13.33 -5.46 -3.37
N GLY A 214 14.13 -6.15 -4.20
CA GLY A 214 15.22 -7.03 -3.74
C GLY A 214 14.84 -8.49 -3.60
N GLY A 215 13.59 -8.89 -3.85
CA GLY A 215 13.16 -10.29 -3.84
C GLY A 215 12.80 -10.86 -2.47
N GLY A 216 12.85 -10.05 -1.43
CA GLY A 216 12.50 -10.44 -0.06
C GLY A 216 11.01 -10.37 0.24
N THR A 217 10.71 -10.54 1.53
CA THR A 217 9.33 -10.49 2.06
C THR A 217 9.18 -9.32 3.02
N VAL A 218 8.12 -8.57 2.85
CA VAL A 218 7.70 -7.51 3.78
C VAL A 218 6.31 -7.86 4.30
N ASP A 219 6.22 -8.05 5.62
CA ASP A 219 4.96 -8.27 6.33
C ASP A 219 4.71 -7.07 7.24
N THR A 220 3.61 -6.37 7.01
CA THR A 220 3.25 -5.20 7.81
C THR A 220 1.85 -5.31 8.37
N ARG A 221 1.69 -4.84 9.60
CA ARG A 221 0.40 -4.87 10.28
C ARG A 221 0.19 -3.63 11.14
N SER A 222 -1.03 -3.13 11.11
CA SER A 222 -1.55 -2.22 12.15
C SER A 222 -2.76 -2.81 12.85
N GLU A 223 -2.88 -2.54 14.15
CA GLU A 223 -4.05 -2.95 14.93
C GLU A 223 -5.16 -1.90 14.95
N GLN A 224 -4.85 -0.64 14.62
CA GLN A 224 -5.81 0.47 14.72
C GLN A 224 -5.81 1.40 13.50
N ASP A 225 -4.87 1.24 12.58
CA ASP A 225 -4.73 2.12 11.41
C ASP A 225 -4.34 1.32 10.16
N CYS A 226 -3.78 1.94 9.14
CA CYS A 226 -3.39 1.31 7.89
C CYS A 226 -2.21 0.34 8.07
N GLY A 227 -2.19 -0.74 7.30
CA GLY A 227 -1.03 -1.65 7.28
C GLY A 227 0.22 -0.95 6.74
N ILE A 228 0.11 -0.26 5.59
CA ILE A 228 1.18 0.54 5.00
C ILE A 228 0.62 1.83 4.39
N VAL A 229 1.32 2.95 4.59
CA VAL A 229 0.96 4.28 4.08
C VAL A 229 2.15 4.92 3.37
N ALA A 230 1.99 5.23 2.09
CA ALA A 230 2.85 6.14 1.34
C ALA A 230 2.08 7.45 1.09
N GLU A 231 2.59 8.58 1.58
CA GLU A 231 1.94 9.87 1.32
C GLU A 231 2.23 10.41 -0.11
N GLU A 232 3.07 9.73 -0.88
CA GLU A 232 3.26 9.91 -2.31
C GLU A 232 3.00 8.57 -3.02
N THR A 233 3.98 7.95 -3.64
CA THR A 233 3.78 6.71 -4.38
C THR A 233 4.25 5.47 -3.62
N LEU A 234 3.61 4.32 -3.86
CA LEU A 234 4.10 3.01 -3.44
C LEU A 234 4.48 2.17 -4.66
N THR A 235 5.70 1.69 -4.72
CA THR A 235 6.16 0.72 -5.72
C THR A 235 6.58 -0.58 -5.06
N VAL A 236 5.98 -1.69 -5.50
CA VAL A 236 6.37 -3.04 -5.09
C VAL A 236 6.83 -3.79 -6.34
N SER A 237 8.11 -4.19 -6.40
CA SER A 237 8.63 -4.92 -7.55
C SER A 237 9.50 -6.11 -7.15
N ASN A 238 9.30 -7.23 -7.87
CA ASN A 238 10.05 -8.49 -7.67
C ASN A 238 10.10 -8.98 -6.20
N SER A 239 9.12 -8.64 -5.38
CA SER A 239 9.11 -8.90 -3.94
C SER A 239 7.74 -9.40 -3.48
N THR A 240 7.67 -9.86 -2.23
CA THR A 240 6.41 -10.21 -1.58
C THR A 240 6.06 -9.14 -0.53
N LEU A 241 4.84 -8.58 -0.60
CA LEU A 241 4.29 -7.67 0.40
C LEU A 241 2.99 -8.23 0.95
N THR A 242 2.91 -8.37 2.28
CA THR A 242 1.65 -8.61 2.99
C THR A 242 1.36 -7.38 3.86
N ALA A 243 0.20 -6.78 3.68
CA ALA A 243 -0.21 -5.62 4.47
C ALA A 243 -1.59 -5.84 5.10
N GLN A 244 -1.67 -5.66 6.41
CA GLN A 244 -2.90 -5.82 7.18
C GLN A 244 -3.18 -4.54 7.95
N GLY A 245 -4.34 -3.95 7.72
CA GLY A 245 -4.75 -2.71 8.38
C GLY A 245 -6.17 -2.77 8.93
N PHE A 246 -6.41 -1.91 9.89
CA PHE A 246 -7.72 -1.62 10.42
C PHE A 246 -8.29 -0.44 9.63
N GLY A 247 -9.18 -0.71 8.69
CA GLY A 247 -9.69 0.25 7.72
C GLY A 247 -9.00 0.13 6.36
N ILE A 248 -7.68 0.27 6.26
CA ILE A 248 -6.97 0.17 4.97
C ILE A 248 -5.76 -0.76 5.09
N GLY A 249 -5.64 -1.71 4.15
CA GLY A 249 -4.46 -2.58 4.06
C GLY A 249 -3.26 -1.83 3.49
N ILE A 250 -3.41 -1.29 2.27
CA ILE A 250 -2.40 -0.52 1.54
C ILE A 250 -3.00 0.83 1.15
N TYR A 251 -2.36 1.91 1.55
CA TYR A 251 -2.67 3.27 1.12
C TYR A 251 -1.48 3.92 0.41
N ALA A 252 -1.72 4.43 -0.80
CA ALA A 252 -0.76 5.24 -1.52
C ALA A 252 -1.48 6.47 -2.11
N PHE A 253 -1.06 7.67 -1.75
CA PHE A 253 -1.80 8.86 -2.14
C PHE A 253 -1.69 9.16 -3.64
N ASP A 254 -0.47 9.29 -4.17
CA ASP A 254 -0.21 9.67 -5.56
C ASP A 254 -0.13 8.47 -6.52
N GLY A 255 -0.30 7.24 -6.02
CA GLY A 255 -0.42 6.05 -6.86
C GLY A 255 0.33 4.82 -6.39
N LEU A 256 -0.05 3.67 -6.95
CA LEU A 256 0.49 2.35 -6.62
C LEU A 256 0.95 1.62 -7.88
N THR A 257 2.17 1.10 -7.86
CA THR A 257 2.67 0.18 -8.88
C THR A 257 3.05 -1.17 -8.26
N ILE A 258 2.48 -2.25 -8.79
CA ILE A 258 2.83 -3.63 -8.46
C ILE A 258 3.38 -4.29 -9.74
N ASP A 259 4.68 -4.63 -9.74
CA ASP A 259 5.42 -5.08 -10.91
C ASP A 259 6.16 -6.39 -10.64
N ALA A 260 5.75 -7.47 -11.28
CA ALA A 260 6.33 -8.81 -11.08
C ALA A 260 6.39 -9.23 -9.60
N ALA A 261 5.41 -8.85 -8.79
CA ALA A 261 5.41 -8.98 -7.34
C ALA A 261 4.21 -9.80 -6.83
N THR A 262 4.32 -10.30 -5.61
CA THR A 262 3.19 -10.90 -4.89
C THR A 262 2.73 -9.94 -3.80
N VAL A 263 1.47 -9.51 -3.86
CA VAL A 263 0.89 -8.59 -2.88
C VAL A 263 -0.36 -9.21 -2.26
N ARG A 264 -0.43 -9.19 -0.93
CA ARG A 264 -1.61 -9.54 -0.15
C ARG A 264 -1.99 -8.38 0.73
N ALA A 265 -3.18 -7.84 0.51
CA ALA A 265 -3.69 -6.71 1.27
C ALA A 265 -5.00 -7.07 1.96
N TYR A 266 -5.10 -6.77 3.24
CA TYR A 266 -6.26 -7.08 4.07
C TYR A 266 -6.71 -5.82 4.80
N ALA A 267 -8.00 -5.49 4.68
CA ALA A 267 -8.62 -4.42 5.44
C ALA A 267 -9.72 -4.99 6.34
N TYR A 268 -9.58 -4.74 7.63
CA TYR A 268 -10.56 -5.12 8.65
C TYR A 268 -11.42 -3.91 9.04
N PRO A 269 -12.70 -4.09 9.33
CA PRO A 269 -13.59 -2.98 9.58
C PRO A 269 -13.24 -2.23 10.86
N ALA A 270 -12.97 -0.95 10.73
CA ALA A 270 -13.15 0.02 11.79
C ALA A 270 -14.67 0.26 12.03
N ARG A 271 -15.04 0.77 13.19
CA ARG A 271 -16.46 0.86 13.61
C ARG A 271 -17.36 1.68 12.68
N GLU A 272 -16.83 2.56 11.84
CA GLU A 272 -17.58 3.51 11.01
C GLU A 272 -16.91 3.77 9.65
N ASP A 273 -15.89 2.99 9.26
CA ASP A 273 -15.08 3.26 8.08
C ASP A 273 -15.43 2.32 6.92
N SER A 274 -15.12 2.78 5.72
CA SER A 274 -15.23 2.02 4.47
C SER A 274 -13.93 1.23 4.24
N PRO A 275 -13.82 -0.03 4.69
CA PRO A 275 -12.57 -0.78 4.61
C PRO A 275 -12.16 -0.98 3.16
N THR A 276 -10.90 -0.72 2.85
CA THR A 276 -10.36 -0.91 1.51
C THR A 276 -9.01 -1.61 1.57
N ALA A 277 -8.91 -2.78 0.90
CA ALA A 277 -7.66 -3.53 0.99
C ALA A 277 -6.52 -2.82 0.27
N ILE A 278 -6.75 -2.28 -0.94
CA ILE A 278 -5.78 -1.47 -1.70
C ILE A 278 -6.47 -0.17 -2.12
N TYR A 279 -5.92 0.96 -1.72
CA TYR A 279 -6.51 2.28 -1.94
C TYR A 279 -5.50 3.32 -2.44
N THR A 280 -5.90 4.10 -3.46
CA THR A 280 -5.21 5.32 -3.88
C THR A 280 -6.18 6.49 -3.93
N ASP A 281 -5.73 7.69 -3.54
CA ASP A 281 -6.58 8.88 -3.42
C ASP A 281 -6.49 9.80 -4.65
N GLU A 282 -5.28 10.12 -5.12
CA GLU A 282 -5.08 10.97 -6.30
C GLU A 282 -4.35 10.27 -7.45
N GLY A 283 -3.85 9.04 -7.24
CA GLY A 283 -3.01 8.36 -8.20
C GLY A 283 -3.61 7.07 -8.76
N ASP A 284 -3.02 6.59 -9.83
CA ASP A 284 -3.42 5.37 -10.50
C ASP A 284 -2.93 4.12 -9.77
N ILE A 285 -3.65 3.02 -9.94
CA ILE A 285 -3.19 1.69 -9.57
C ILE A 285 -2.75 0.94 -10.83
N THR A 286 -1.48 0.51 -10.88
CA THR A 286 -0.93 -0.28 -11.97
C THR A 286 -0.44 -1.63 -11.46
N ILE A 287 -0.99 -2.73 -11.98
CA ILE A 287 -0.63 -4.11 -11.67
C ILE A 287 -0.19 -4.79 -12.97
N LYS A 288 1.05 -5.30 -13.02
CA LYS A 288 1.63 -5.78 -14.29
C LYS A 288 2.68 -6.88 -14.14
N ASN A 289 3.07 -7.45 -15.30
CA ASN A 289 4.25 -8.32 -15.46
C ASN A 289 4.23 -9.60 -14.60
N GLY A 290 3.10 -10.30 -14.56
CA GLY A 290 2.99 -11.57 -13.83
C GLY A 290 2.77 -11.37 -12.33
N SER A 291 2.31 -10.21 -11.90
CA SER A 291 1.99 -9.98 -10.50
C SER A 291 0.84 -10.84 -10.01
N LEU A 292 0.92 -11.26 -8.74
CA LEU A 292 -0.14 -11.97 -8.03
C LEU A 292 -0.67 -11.08 -6.90
N VAL A 293 -1.93 -10.64 -7.01
CA VAL A 293 -2.53 -9.74 -6.04
C VAL A 293 -3.77 -10.37 -5.42
N HIS A 294 -3.81 -10.40 -4.08
CA HIS A 294 -4.99 -10.74 -3.29
C HIS A 294 -5.36 -9.54 -2.42
N ALA A 295 -6.49 -8.94 -2.71
CA ALA A 295 -7.04 -7.80 -1.99
C ALA A 295 -8.37 -8.19 -1.35
N TYR A 296 -8.43 -8.17 -0.03
CA TYR A 296 -9.59 -8.61 0.73
C TYR A 296 -10.02 -7.56 1.76
N ALA A 297 -11.26 -7.13 1.69
CA ALA A 297 -11.83 -6.16 2.62
C ALA A 297 -13.15 -6.64 3.22
N GLU A 298 -13.38 -6.33 4.49
CA GLU A 298 -14.61 -6.67 5.21
C GLU A 298 -15.23 -5.44 5.85
N GLY A 299 -16.50 -5.21 5.66
CA GLY A 299 -17.26 -4.15 6.34
C GLY A 299 -18.37 -3.54 5.49
N GLU A 300 -18.98 -2.49 6.02
CA GLU A 300 -19.90 -1.64 5.26
C GLU A 300 -19.09 -0.80 4.27
N ASN A 301 -19.60 -0.57 3.08
CA ASN A 301 -18.93 0.20 2.03
C ASN A 301 -17.49 -0.25 1.70
N ALA A 302 -17.20 -1.56 1.83
CA ALA A 302 -15.87 -2.10 1.62
C ALA A 302 -15.49 -2.18 0.13
N ALA A 303 -14.19 -2.06 -0.17
CA ALA A 303 -13.66 -2.32 -1.50
C ALA A 303 -12.39 -3.20 -1.45
N GLY A 304 -12.28 -4.17 -2.37
CA GLY A 304 -11.06 -4.95 -2.54
C GLY A 304 -9.94 -4.05 -3.08
N ILE A 305 -10.15 -3.43 -4.23
CA ILE A 305 -9.22 -2.46 -4.84
C ILE A 305 -10.00 -1.21 -5.21
N SER A 306 -9.52 -0.04 -4.79
CA SER A 306 -10.16 1.24 -5.12
C SER A 306 -9.13 2.31 -5.51
N SER A 307 -9.40 3.01 -6.61
CA SER A 307 -8.69 4.23 -7.00
C SER A 307 -9.69 5.37 -7.08
N TYR A 308 -9.36 6.46 -6.40
CA TYR A 308 -10.20 7.63 -6.23
C TYR A 308 -9.53 8.88 -6.79
N ASN A 309 -10.33 9.85 -7.23
CA ASN A 309 -9.86 11.19 -7.55
C ASN A 309 -10.93 12.21 -7.16
N ILE A 310 -10.68 12.93 -6.07
CA ILE A 310 -11.60 13.97 -5.56
C ILE A 310 -11.18 15.38 -5.94
N TYR A 311 -9.96 15.57 -6.44
CA TYR A 311 -9.43 16.90 -6.71
C TYR A 311 -9.42 17.23 -8.20
N PRO A 312 -9.89 18.42 -8.61
CA PRO A 312 -9.83 18.86 -10.01
C PRO A 312 -8.40 18.85 -10.54
N GLY A 313 -8.18 18.06 -11.59
CA GLY A 313 -6.87 17.90 -12.24
C GLY A 313 -5.93 16.90 -11.59
N GLY A 314 -6.39 16.11 -10.62
CA GLY A 314 -5.69 14.90 -10.15
C GLY A 314 -5.55 13.85 -11.25
N SER A 315 -4.66 12.90 -11.05
CA SER A 315 -4.42 11.81 -12.03
C SER A 315 -5.12 10.51 -11.68
N GLY A 316 -5.74 10.40 -10.49
CA GLY A 316 -6.35 9.18 -9.97
C GLY A 316 -7.66 8.75 -10.63
N GLY A 317 -8.27 7.72 -10.04
CA GLY A 317 -9.49 7.12 -10.56
C GLY A 317 -9.25 6.14 -11.70
N ARG A 318 -8.00 5.63 -11.87
CA ARG A 318 -7.68 4.67 -12.93
C ARG A 318 -6.98 3.43 -12.37
N ILE A 319 -7.40 2.27 -12.85
CA ILE A 319 -6.84 0.97 -12.46
C ILE A 319 -6.44 0.21 -13.73
N PHE A 320 -5.16 -0.11 -13.84
CA PHE A 320 -4.58 -0.83 -14.97
C PHE A 320 -4.06 -2.20 -14.51
N ILE A 321 -4.60 -3.28 -15.07
CA ILE A 321 -4.19 -4.65 -14.77
C ILE A 321 -3.74 -5.30 -16.07
N SER A 322 -2.48 -5.72 -16.18
CA SER A 322 -1.95 -6.35 -17.37
C SER A 322 -1.06 -7.55 -17.04
N ASP A 323 -1.21 -8.62 -17.81
CA ASP A 323 -0.39 -9.83 -17.72
C ASP A 323 -0.29 -10.37 -16.26
N SER A 324 -1.36 -10.31 -15.47
CA SER A 324 -1.33 -10.54 -14.03
C SER A 324 -2.52 -11.36 -13.54
N THR A 325 -2.43 -11.86 -12.31
CA THR A 325 -3.53 -12.52 -11.60
C THR A 325 -3.96 -11.66 -10.41
N VAL A 326 -5.24 -11.29 -10.39
CA VAL A 326 -5.80 -10.42 -9.35
C VAL A 326 -7.06 -11.06 -8.78
N GLU A 327 -7.12 -11.14 -7.47
CA GLU A 327 -8.32 -11.46 -6.70
C GLU A 327 -8.65 -10.28 -5.80
N ALA A 328 -9.82 -9.65 -6.04
CA ALA A 328 -10.28 -8.47 -5.34
C ALA A 328 -11.68 -8.72 -4.77
N ILE A 329 -11.77 -8.89 -3.48
CA ILE A 329 -12.98 -9.34 -2.78
C ILE A 329 -13.34 -8.35 -1.69
N ALA A 330 -14.60 -7.94 -1.67
CA ALA A 330 -15.16 -7.15 -0.59
C ALA A 330 -16.44 -7.80 -0.06
N HIS A 331 -16.43 -8.15 1.22
CA HIS A 331 -17.56 -8.76 1.89
C HIS A 331 -18.22 -7.81 2.89
N TYR A 332 -19.55 -7.80 2.90
CA TYR A 332 -20.29 -7.14 3.95
C TYR A 332 -20.31 -7.98 5.22
N ILE A 333 -19.96 -7.37 6.34
CA ILE A 333 -20.12 -7.94 7.68
C ILE A 333 -20.85 -6.91 8.55
N ASN A 334 -22.03 -7.28 9.04
CA ASN A 334 -22.73 -6.51 10.06
C ASN A 334 -22.14 -6.86 11.44
N ARG A 335 -21.44 -5.91 12.06
CA ARG A 335 -20.83 -6.06 13.40
C ARG A 335 -21.67 -5.52 14.55
N ASP A 336 -22.98 -5.34 14.41
CA ASP A 336 -23.84 -4.86 15.52
C ASP A 336 -23.75 -5.70 16.82
N ASN A 337 -23.04 -6.81 16.82
CA ASN A 337 -22.86 -7.72 17.94
C ASN A 337 -21.53 -7.60 18.69
N GLY A 338 -20.92 -6.43 18.74
CA GLY A 338 -19.84 -6.03 19.65
C GLY A 338 -18.84 -7.13 20.12
N ASN A 339 -17.53 -6.90 19.94
CA ASN A 339 -16.43 -7.69 20.52
C ASN A 339 -16.18 -9.09 19.91
N GLN A 340 -15.99 -9.21 18.62
CA GLN A 340 -15.25 -10.36 18.11
C GLN A 340 -13.76 -9.96 18.02
N PRO A 341 -12.83 -10.77 18.57
CA PRO A 341 -11.41 -10.55 18.34
C PRO A 341 -11.10 -10.71 16.85
N LEU A 342 -10.11 -9.95 16.36
CA LEU A 342 -9.61 -10.08 14.98
C LEU A 342 -9.29 -11.57 14.72
N PRO A 343 -9.85 -12.19 13.67
CA PRO A 343 -9.54 -13.58 13.38
C PRO A 343 -8.05 -13.73 13.05
N PRO A 344 -7.40 -14.79 13.50
CA PRO A 344 -6.09 -15.15 12.98
C PRO A 344 -6.27 -15.44 11.47
N ILE A 345 -5.23 -15.16 10.70
CA ILE A 345 -5.18 -15.30 9.23
C ILE A 345 -5.54 -16.74 8.82
N CYS A 346 -6.82 -17.04 8.66
CA CYS A 346 -7.28 -18.35 8.17
C CYS A 346 -8.56 -18.14 7.33
N TYR A 347 -8.41 -18.38 6.04
CA TYR A 347 -9.41 -18.19 4.97
C TYR A 347 -10.65 -19.10 5.03
N SER A 348 -10.86 -19.95 6.02
CA SER A 348 -11.79 -21.08 5.90
C SER A 348 -13.09 -20.99 6.67
N ASP A 349 -13.31 -20.01 7.57
CA ASP A 349 -14.42 -20.07 8.52
C ASP A 349 -15.31 -18.82 8.60
N PHE A 350 -15.41 -18.03 7.55
CA PHE A 350 -16.31 -16.86 7.56
C PHE A 350 -17.77 -17.26 7.30
N VAL A 351 -18.62 -16.92 8.24
CA VAL A 351 -20.07 -16.98 8.03
C VAL A 351 -20.47 -15.74 7.23
N VAL A 352 -20.72 -15.90 5.94
CA VAL A 352 -21.32 -14.86 5.12
C VAL A 352 -22.73 -14.57 5.68
N VAL A 353 -22.90 -13.37 6.25
CA VAL A 353 -24.21 -12.88 6.65
C VAL A 353 -24.89 -12.29 5.41
N GLU A 354 -26.18 -12.54 5.21
CA GLU A 354 -26.91 -11.87 4.12
C GLU A 354 -26.77 -10.35 4.28
N PRO A 355 -26.38 -9.62 3.20
CA PRO A 355 -26.13 -8.20 3.26
C PRO A 355 -27.40 -7.42 3.63
N ASP A 356 -27.25 -6.40 4.47
CA ASP A 356 -28.25 -5.36 4.60
C ASP A 356 -28.45 -4.69 3.23
N ALA A 357 -29.67 -4.29 2.92
CA ALA A 357 -30.00 -3.64 1.65
C ALA A 357 -29.27 -2.29 1.44
N THR A 358 -28.62 -1.75 2.47
CA THR A 358 -27.85 -0.50 2.44
C THR A 358 -26.35 -0.70 2.28
N ALA A 359 -25.83 -1.93 2.45
CA ALA A 359 -24.41 -2.23 2.37
C ALA A 359 -23.89 -2.12 0.93
N ARG A 360 -22.78 -1.41 0.75
CA ARG A 360 -22.16 -1.20 -0.56
C ARG A 360 -20.76 -1.78 -0.56
N THR A 361 -20.57 -2.89 -1.26
CA THR A 361 -19.22 -3.45 -1.39
C THR A 361 -18.86 -3.68 -2.85
N PHE A 362 -17.59 -3.43 -3.18
CA PHE A 362 -17.08 -3.48 -4.54
C PHE A 362 -15.80 -4.34 -4.59
N GLY A 363 -15.72 -5.26 -5.53
CA GLY A 363 -14.47 -5.97 -5.77
C GLY A 363 -13.38 -5.01 -6.28
N ILE A 364 -13.61 -4.36 -7.42
CA ILE A 364 -12.73 -3.34 -8.01
C ILE A 364 -13.56 -2.08 -8.29
N PHE A 365 -13.11 -0.94 -7.80
CA PHE A 365 -13.82 0.32 -7.90
C PHE A 365 -12.92 1.47 -8.33
N ALA A 366 -13.34 2.21 -9.34
CA ALA A 366 -12.70 3.42 -9.80
C ALA A 366 -13.70 4.58 -9.80
N LEU A 367 -13.36 5.69 -9.15
CA LEU A 367 -14.23 6.86 -9.05
C LEU A 367 -13.46 8.15 -9.30
N THR A 368 -14.06 9.07 -10.06
CA THR A 368 -13.63 10.46 -10.14
C THR A 368 -14.77 11.39 -9.77
N GLU A 369 -14.49 12.39 -8.94
CA GLU A 369 -15.46 13.41 -8.51
C GLU A 369 -15.20 14.79 -9.13
N ASP A 370 -14.12 14.95 -9.90
CA ASP A 370 -13.77 16.21 -10.53
C ASP A 370 -14.66 16.57 -11.73
N GLY A 371 -15.41 15.60 -12.25
CA GLY A 371 -16.24 15.77 -13.45
C GLY A 371 -15.45 16.08 -14.72
N LEU A 372 -14.12 15.99 -14.68
CA LEU A 372 -13.22 16.36 -15.79
C LEU A 372 -12.41 15.18 -16.32
N THR A 373 -12.11 14.23 -15.43
CA THR A 373 -11.28 13.06 -15.76
C THR A 373 -12.14 11.79 -15.75
N PRO A 374 -12.09 10.93 -16.76
CA PRO A 374 -12.82 9.67 -16.76
C PRO A 374 -12.18 8.69 -15.78
N ALA A 375 -13.00 8.07 -14.91
CA ALA A 375 -12.60 6.88 -14.19
C ALA A 375 -12.36 5.73 -15.18
N THR A 376 -11.29 4.96 -15.02
CA THR A 376 -10.96 3.90 -15.98
C THR A 376 -10.51 2.63 -15.27
N ILE A 377 -11.05 1.48 -15.67
CA ILE A 377 -10.54 0.17 -15.31
C ILE A 377 -10.15 -0.54 -16.60
N SER A 378 -8.86 -0.82 -16.78
CA SER A 378 -8.35 -1.51 -17.97
C SER A 378 -7.74 -2.86 -17.56
N ILE A 379 -8.22 -3.95 -18.18
CA ILE A 379 -7.79 -5.33 -17.90
C ILE A 379 -7.30 -5.94 -19.22
N THR A 380 -6.01 -6.25 -19.28
CA THR A 380 -5.36 -6.79 -20.47
C THR A 380 -4.64 -8.10 -20.18
N ARG A 381 -4.95 -9.17 -20.92
CA ARG A 381 -4.32 -10.51 -20.79
C ARG A 381 -4.16 -11.00 -19.35
N SER A 382 -5.17 -10.77 -18.52
CA SER A 382 -5.10 -11.00 -17.08
C SER A 382 -6.20 -11.92 -16.59
N HIS A 383 -5.90 -12.66 -15.51
CA HIS A 383 -6.91 -13.40 -14.77
C HIS A 383 -7.37 -12.54 -13.59
N VAL A 384 -8.62 -12.10 -13.63
CA VAL A 384 -9.20 -11.24 -12.59
C VAL A 384 -10.45 -11.89 -12.02
N THR A 385 -10.46 -12.11 -10.71
CA THR A 385 -11.66 -12.43 -9.94
C THR A 385 -12.01 -11.24 -9.07
N ALA A 386 -13.19 -10.69 -9.24
CA ALA A 386 -13.68 -9.58 -8.45
C ALA A 386 -15.05 -9.95 -7.83
N GLU A 387 -15.25 -9.62 -6.57
CA GLU A 387 -16.48 -9.91 -5.84
C GLU A 387 -16.86 -8.78 -4.89
N GLY A 388 -18.13 -8.38 -4.94
CA GLY A 388 -18.73 -7.38 -4.06
C GLY A 388 -20.24 -7.46 -4.07
N ASN A 389 -20.88 -7.18 -2.95
CA ASN A 389 -22.34 -7.28 -2.84
C ASN A 389 -23.10 -6.27 -3.71
N THR A 390 -22.47 -5.14 -4.02
CA THR A 390 -23.05 -4.11 -4.89
C THR A 390 -22.62 -4.30 -6.33
N ALA A 391 -21.33 -4.38 -6.59
CA ALA A 391 -20.79 -4.68 -7.91
C ALA A 391 -19.43 -5.37 -7.79
N ALA A 392 -19.17 -6.33 -8.67
CA ALA A 392 -17.86 -6.93 -8.79
C ALA A 392 -16.83 -5.89 -9.31
N ILE A 393 -17.18 -5.17 -10.37
CA ILE A 393 -16.33 -4.14 -10.99
C ILE A 393 -17.22 -2.95 -11.37
N LEU A 394 -16.79 -1.74 -10.97
CA LEU A 394 -17.51 -0.51 -11.26
C LEU A 394 -16.53 0.65 -11.52
N ALA A 395 -16.70 1.34 -12.64
CA ALA A 395 -16.02 2.59 -12.95
C ALA A 395 -17.04 3.71 -13.12
N VAL A 396 -16.97 4.78 -12.33
CA VAL A 396 -17.99 5.84 -12.27
C VAL A 396 -17.35 7.22 -12.19
N VAL A 397 -18.00 8.21 -12.79
CA VAL A 397 -17.68 9.63 -12.67
C VAL A 397 -18.87 10.36 -12.06
N ASN A 398 -18.63 11.13 -11.03
CA ASN A 398 -19.58 12.11 -10.49
C ASN A 398 -19.43 13.43 -11.27
N SER A 399 -20.45 13.88 -11.95
CA SER A 399 -20.44 15.16 -12.64
C SER A 399 -21.78 15.87 -12.55
N ALA A 400 -21.74 17.21 -12.45
CA ALA A 400 -22.96 18.03 -12.39
C ALA A 400 -23.80 17.95 -13.68
N ASP A 401 -23.18 17.76 -14.83
CA ASP A 401 -23.85 17.74 -16.14
C ASP A 401 -23.95 16.34 -16.78
N GLY A 402 -23.31 15.33 -16.17
CA GLY A 402 -23.27 13.97 -16.69
C GLY A 402 -22.56 13.86 -18.05
N SER A 403 -21.65 14.76 -18.39
CA SER A 403 -20.99 14.81 -19.69
C SER A 403 -19.88 13.76 -19.83
N ILE A 404 -19.27 13.35 -18.72
CA ILE A 404 -18.17 12.37 -18.66
C ILE A 404 -18.66 11.08 -18.02
N SER A 405 -18.13 9.96 -18.48
CA SER A 405 -18.49 8.63 -18.02
C SER A 405 -17.25 7.82 -17.67
N GLY A 406 -17.35 7.00 -16.63
CA GLY A 406 -16.35 5.97 -16.33
C GLY A 406 -16.34 4.89 -17.41
N THR A 407 -15.19 4.24 -17.62
CA THR A 407 -14.98 3.23 -18.65
C THR A 407 -14.34 1.97 -18.13
N ILE A 408 -14.73 0.82 -18.70
CA ILE A 408 -14.10 -0.49 -18.47
C ILE A 408 -13.62 -1.01 -19.82
N ASP A 409 -12.31 -1.23 -19.96
CA ASP A 409 -11.68 -1.80 -21.15
C ASP A 409 -11.17 -3.21 -20.85
N ILE A 410 -11.62 -4.21 -21.60
CA ILE A 410 -11.15 -5.59 -21.50
C ILE A 410 -10.50 -5.97 -22.84
N VAL A 411 -9.18 -6.16 -22.83
CA VAL A 411 -8.37 -6.41 -24.03
C VAL A 411 -7.69 -7.77 -23.89
N ASP A 412 -7.73 -8.57 -24.96
CA ASP A 412 -7.16 -9.92 -25.00
C ASP A 412 -7.59 -10.80 -23.80
N SER A 413 -8.81 -10.55 -23.31
CA SER A 413 -9.43 -11.26 -22.18
C SER A 413 -10.93 -11.35 -22.43
N ILE A 414 -11.60 -12.31 -21.77
CA ILE A 414 -13.05 -12.51 -21.86
C ILE A 414 -13.68 -12.55 -20.47
N ILE A 415 -14.93 -12.16 -20.37
CA ILE A 415 -15.74 -12.31 -19.16
C ILE A 415 -16.27 -13.75 -19.16
N GLU A 416 -15.76 -14.57 -18.24
CA GLU A 416 -16.22 -15.97 -18.04
C GLU A 416 -17.44 -16.01 -17.11
N THR A 417 -17.47 -15.16 -16.10
CA THR A 417 -18.59 -15.02 -15.16
C THR A 417 -18.98 -13.54 -15.07
N PRO A 418 -20.26 -13.20 -15.08
CA PRO A 418 -21.43 -14.08 -15.25
C PRO A 418 -21.50 -14.63 -16.69
N ASP A 419 -22.17 -15.78 -16.86
CA ASP A 419 -22.45 -16.33 -18.20
C ASP A 419 -23.27 -15.32 -19.03
N GLY A 420 -22.79 -15.01 -20.24
CA GLY A 420 -23.34 -13.92 -21.05
C GLY A 420 -23.02 -12.53 -20.52
N GLY A 421 -22.07 -12.43 -19.60
CA GLY A 421 -21.61 -11.17 -19.05
C GLY A 421 -21.02 -10.22 -20.09
N ARG A 422 -21.26 -8.95 -19.91
CA ARG A 422 -20.80 -7.87 -20.78
C ARG A 422 -20.53 -6.60 -19.96
N ILE A 423 -19.88 -5.64 -20.58
CA ILE A 423 -19.79 -4.27 -20.06
C ILE A 423 -21.16 -3.60 -20.28
N CYS A 424 -21.75 -3.08 -19.22
CA CYS A 424 -23.02 -2.39 -19.21
C CYS A 424 -22.81 -0.94 -18.79
N ASP A 425 -23.50 -0.01 -19.46
CA ASP A 425 -23.50 1.39 -19.04
C ASP A 425 -24.38 1.55 -17.79
N VAL A 426 -23.96 2.42 -16.89
CA VAL A 426 -24.71 2.81 -15.69
C VAL A 426 -24.95 4.31 -15.66
N HIS A 427 -26.12 4.69 -15.17
CA HIS A 427 -26.48 6.08 -14.95
C HIS A 427 -27.34 6.19 -13.69
N PHE A 428 -26.73 6.60 -12.60
CA PHE A 428 -27.42 6.89 -11.35
C PHE A 428 -27.62 8.39 -11.19
N VAL A 429 -28.70 8.79 -10.55
CA VAL A 429 -29.00 10.20 -10.24
C VAL A 429 -29.17 10.31 -8.75
N ASP A 430 -28.32 11.08 -8.11
CA ASP A 430 -28.46 11.44 -6.70
C ASP A 430 -29.23 12.73 -6.59
N ASN A 431 -30.36 12.68 -5.89
CA ASN A 431 -31.26 13.82 -5.66
C ASN A 431 -31.31 14.22 -4.18
N GLU A 432 -30.43 13.68 -3.33
CA GLU A 432 -30.46 13.93 -1.88
C GLU A 432 -29.83 15.25 -1.47
N THR A 433 -29.03 15.84 -2.33
CA THR A 433 -28.42 17.17 -2.13
C THR A 433 -29.17 18.23 -2.92
N ASP A 434 -29.02 19.51 -2.56
CA ASP A 434 -29.54 20.65 -3.32
C ASP A 434 -29.00 20.68 -4.78
N ASP A 435 -27.90 19.95 -5.04
CA ASP A 435 -27.29 19.75 -6.34
C ASP A 435 -27.61 18.35 -6.87
N ILE A 436 -28.12 18.28 -8.10
CA ILE A 436 -28.32 17.01 -8.81
C ILE A 436 -26.98 16.51 -9.30
N LEU A 437 -26.50 15.39 -8.74
CA LEU A 437 -25.29 14.73 -9.20
C LEU A 437 -25.61 13.57 -10.14
N HIS A 438 -25.01 13.58 -11.32
CA HIS A 438 -25.08 12.48 -12.28
C HIS A 438 -23.85 11.59 -12.13
N GLN A 439 -24.11 10.31 -11.81
CA GLN A 439 -23.08 9.27 -11.77
C GLN A 439 -23.18 8.44 -13.03
N ARG A 440 -22.20 8.59 -13.91
CA ARG A 440 -22.14 7.84 -15.17
C ARG A 440 -20.92 6.98 -15.24
N GLY A 441 -21.08 5.76 -15.75
CA GLY A 441 -19.98 4.85 -15.85
C GLY A 441 -20.34 3.51 -16.48
N GLN A 442 -19.51 2.52 -16.17
CA GLN A 442 -19.66 1.16 -16.67
C GLN A 442 -19.46 0.13 -15.56
N THR A 443 -20.13 -1.00 -15.67
CA THR A 443 -20.02 -2.17 -14.79
C THR A 443 -20.05 -3.45 -15.60
N ILE A 444 -19.68 -4.57 -15.00
CA ILE A 444 -19.93 -5.90 -15.53
C ILE A 444 -21.35 -6.31 -15.14
N GLY A 445 -22.12 -6.77 -16.10
CA GLY A 445 -23.51 -7.17 -15.86
C GLY A 445 -24.11 -7.99 -16.98
N THR A 446 -25.43 -8.21 -16.91
CA THR A 446 -26.21 -9.00 -17.89
C THR A 446 -27.27 -8.18 -18.62
N ALA A 447 -27.42 -6.89 -18.29
CA ALA A 447 -28.37 -6.01 -18.96
C ALA A 447 -27.98 -5.71 -20.41
N SER A 448 -29.00 -5.44 -21.24
CA SER A 448 -28.78 -4.93 -22.62
C SER A 448 -28.92 -3.41 -22.72
N ASP A 449 -29.53 -2.79 -21.71
CA ASP A 449 -29.81 -1.36 -21.63
C ASP A 449 -29.03 -0.72 -20.48
N VAL A 450 -29.13 0.62 -20.35
CA VAL A 450 -28.51 1.36 -19.26
C VAL A 450 -29.10 0.96 -17.90
N ILE A 451 -28.26 0.62 -16.94
CA ILE A 451 -28.65 0.31 -15.58
C ILE A 451 -28.79 1.63 -14.80
N THR A 452 -29.96 1.87 -14.23
CA THR A 452 -30.28 3.10 -13.49
C THR A 452 -30.45 2.89 -11.99
N ASP A 453 -30.28 1.65 -11.51
CA ASP A 453 -30.34 1.28 -10.09
C ASP A 453 -29.09 0.50 -9.72
N LEU A 454 -28.34 1.01 -8.74
CA LEU A 454 -27.11 0.41 -8.24
C LEU A 454 -27.33 -0.97 -7.60
N TYR A 455 -28.54 -1.22 -7.11
CA TYR A 455 -28.93 -2.51 -6.50
C TYR A 455 -29.57 -3.48 -7.49
N SER A 456 -29.54 -3.15 -8.78
CA SER A 456 -30.08 -4.01 -9.84
C SER A 456 -29.43 -5.39 -9.85
N ASP A 457 -30.24 -6.44 -9.95
CA ASP A 457 -29.78 -7.81 -10.18
C ASP A 457 -29.05 -7.98 -11.54
N ALA A 458 -29.15 -7.00 -12.43
CA ALA A 458 -28.40 -6.98 -13.68
C ALA A 458 -26.90 -6.68 -13.49
N ILE A 459 -26.51 -6.08 -12.36
CA ILE A 459 -25.11 -5.86 -12.01
C ILE A 459 -24.51 -7.15 -11.45
N ALA A 460 -23.38 -7.58 -12.01
CA ALA A 460 -22.69 -8.76 -11.52
C ALA A 460 -22.06 -8.51 -10.13
N LYS A 461 -22.41 -9.35 -9.18
CA LYS A 461 -21.81 -9.35 -7.83
C LYS A 461 -20.47 -10.10 -7.81
N ARG A 462 -20.27 -10.98 -8.76
CA ARG A 462 -18.99 -11.66 -9.01
C ARG A 462 -18.67 -11.62 -10.49
N ALA A 463 -17.43 -11.26 -10.82
CA ALA A 463 -16.89 -11.30 -12.16
C ALA A 463 -15.61 -12.12 -12.20
N VAL A 464 -15.48 -12.98 -13.19
CA VAL A 464 -14.24 -13.69 -13.53
C VAL A 464 -13.89 -13.33 -14.97
N ILE A 465 -12.71 -12.75 -15.15
CA ILE A 465 -12.16 -12.37 -16.44
C ILE A 465 -10.90 -13.21 -16.65
N VAL A 466 -10.81 -13.88 -17.78
CA VAL A 466 -9.67 -14.76 -18.11
C VAL A 466 -9.02 -14.30 -19.42
N PRO A 467 -7.70 -14.45 -19.56
CA PRO A 467 -7.02 -14.15 -20.82
C PRO A 467 -7.56 -15.06 -21.94
N VAL A 468 -7.68 -14.52 -23.13
CA VAL A 468 -7.95 -15.33 -24.30
C VAL A 468 -6.74 -16.24 -24.53
N ASP A 469 -6.95 -17.56 -24.54
CA ASP A 469 -5.90 -18.51 -24.85
C ASP A 469 -5.32 -18.19 -26.24
N THR A 470 -4.21 -17.48 -26.26
CA THR A 470 -3.38 -17.44 -27.46
C THR A 470 -2.88 -18.88 -27.63
N PRO A 471 -3.12 -19.55 -28.77
CA PRO A 471 -2.59 -20.90 -28.99
C PRO A 471 -1.11 -20.86 -28.64
N PRO A 472 -0.58 -21.80 -27.83
CA PRO A 472 0.79 -21.76 -27.38
C PRO A 472 1.68 -21.51 -28.58
N ALA A 473 2.47 -20.44 -28.53
CA ALA A 473 3.40 -20.12 -29.60
C ALA A 473 4.13 -21.41 -29.93
N LYS A 474 4.00 -21.87 -31.20
CA LYS A 474 4.60 -23.12 -31.68
C LYS A 474 6.01 -23.18 -31.10
N PRO A 475 6.36 -24.18 -30.31
CA PRO A 475 7.63 -24.20 -29.61
C PRO A 475 8.73 -23.90 -30.62
N GLU A 476 9.41 -22.76 -30.43
CA GLU A 476 10.58 -22.43 -31.21
C GLU A 476 11.48 -23.67 -31.09
N SER A 477 11.80 -24.26 -32.24
CA SER A 477 12.66 -25.43 -32.30
C SER A 477 13.96 -25.09 -31.55
N LYS A 478 14.14 -25.67 -30.36
CA LYS A 478 15.36 -25.46 -29.56
C LYS A 478 16.55 -25.55 -30.50
N PRO A 479 17.46 -24.59 -30.52
CA PRO A 479 18.65 -24.65 -31.32
C PRO A 479 19.33 -25.96 -30.97
N LYS A 480 19.62 -26.78 -31.99
CA LYS A 480 20.27 -28.09 -31.87
C LYS A 480 21.62 -27.83 -31.21
N VAL A 481 21.71 -28.06 -29.93
CA VAL A 481 22.98 -28.00 -29.20
C VAL A 481 23.86 -29.10 -29.77
N THR A 482 24.80 -28.73 -30.62
CA THR A 482 25.86 -29.64 -31.13
C THR A 482 26.80 -29.81 -29.95
N THR A 483 26.65 -30.90 -29.22
CA THR A 483 27.61 -31.33 -28.19
C THR A 483 28.93 -31.63 -28.88
N ALA A 484 29.87 -30.71 -28.85
CA ALA A 484 31.26 -30.99 -29.13
C ALA A 484 31.77 -31.90 -28.00
N ALA A 485 32.09 -33.15 -28.35
CA ALA A 485 32.67 -34.10 -27.43
C ALA A 485 34.06 -33.56 -26.99
N ALA A 486 34.16 -33.10 -25.78
CA ALA A 486 35.44 -32.78 -25.17
C ALA A 486 36.13 -34.08 -24.82
N THR A 487 37.19 -34.38 -25.56
CA THR A 487 38.09 -35.50 -25.27
C THR A 487 38.92 -35.18 -24.02
N ILE A 488 38.56 -35.76 -22.90
CA ILE A 488 39.37 -35.69 -21.66
C ILE A 488 40.59 -36.58 -21.86
N LYS A 489 41.77 -35.97 -22.05
CA LYS A 489 43.03 -36.67 -21.93
C LYS A 489 43.31 -36.96 -20.46
N HIS A 490 43.30 -38.23 -20.09
CA HIS A 490 43.84 -38.67 -18.80
C HIS A 490 45.34 -38.36 -18.73
N VAL A 491 45.69 -37.46 -17.80
CA VAL A 491 47.08 -37.27 -17.39
C VAL A 491 47.35 -38.25 -16.26
N ASN A 492 48.18 -39.26 -16.52
CA ASN A 492 48.66 -40.16 -15.49
C ASN A 492 49.60 -39.44 -14.52
N ALA A 493 49.20 -39.37 -13.26
CA ALA A 493 50.07 -38.95 -12.16
C ALA A 493 51.07 -40.11 -11.83
N LYS A 494 52.19 -40.15 -12.50
CA LYS A 494 53.43 -40.83 -12.07
C LYS A 494 54.55 -40.15 -12.81
N ASP A 495 55.23 -39.24 -12.12
CA ASP A 495 56.64 -38.88 -12.26
C ASP A 495 56.89 -37.60 -11.49
N THR A 496 57.17 -37.74 -10.20
CA THR A 496 57.93 -36.82 -9.40
C THR A 496 58.61 -37.58 -8.28
N LEU A 497 59.83 -37.98 -8.55
CA LEU A 497 60.88 -38.17 -7.55
C LEU A 497 62.21 -38.29 -8.31
N ALA A 498 62.92 -37.18 -8.40
CA ALA A 498 64.37 -37.07 -8.40
C ALA A 498 64.69 -35.58 -8.09
#